data_3c105147bbc498ad3e68aab5ad6cd375
#
_entry.id   3c105147bbc498ad3e68aab5ad6cd375
#
_cell.length_a   1.000
_cell.length_b   1.000
_cell.length_c   1.000
_cell.angle_alpha   90.00
_cell.angle_beta   90.00
_cell.angle_gamma   90.00
#
_symmetry.space_group_name_H-M   'P 1'
#
loop_
_entity.id
_entity.type
_entity.pdbx_description
1 polymer ?
#
loop_
_entity_poly.entity_id
_entity_poly.type
_entity_poly.pdbx_seq_one_letter_code
_entity_poly.pdbx_strand_id
1 'polypeptide(L)' 'MITVHLKPHKEESLLRFHPWVFSGAIRSIQLDADYPHADPQEGEIVQVVATDGKVLGVGHYQIGSIAVRM' A
#
# COMPACT_ATOMS: atom_id res chain seq x y z
N MET A 1 2.31 0.48 12.19
CA MET A 1 1.63 -0.09 11.02
C MET A 1 2.44 0.18 9.76
N ILE A 2 2.53 -0.79 8.88
CA ILE A 2 3.24 -0.62 7.61
C ILE A 2 2.47 0.35 6.74
N THR A 3 3.19 1.30 6.13
CA THR A 3 2.57 2.33 5.29
C THR A 3 3.04 2.20 3.84
N VAL A 4 2.08 2.08 2.93
CA VAL A 4 2.34 2.01 1.49
C VAL A 4 2.08 3.38 0.88
N HIS A 5 3.12 4.00 0.32
CA HIS A 5 3.03 5.31 -0.32
C HIS A 5 2.87 5.16 -1.82
N LEU A 6 1.80 5.74 -2.37
CA LEU A 6 1.51 5.65 -3.79
C LEU A 6 2.28 6.70 -4.60
N LYS A 7 2.49 6.39 -5.87
CA LYS A 7 3.01 7.36 -6.84
C LYS A 7 1.95 8.43 -7.11
N PRO A 8 2.36 9.63 -7.58
CA PRO A 8 1.41 10.68 -7.94
C PRO A 8 0.36 10.16 -8.93
N HIS A 9 -0.88 10.55 -8.71
CA HIS A 9 -2.03 10.24 -9.56
C HIS A 9 -2.45 8.76 -9.60
N LYS A 10 -1.82 7.89 -8.80
CA LYS A 10 -2.18 6.47 -8.77
C LYS A 10 -3.29 6.16 -7.78
N GLU A 11 -3.62 7.09 -6.90
CA GLU A 11 -4.73 6.96 -5.96
C GLU A 11 -6.11 7.00 -6.64
N GLU A 12 -6.18 7.43 -7.89
CA GLU A 12 -7.46 7.56 -8.61
C GLU A 12 -8.22 6.23 -8.70
N SER A 13 -7.51 5.11 -8.87
CA SER A 13 -8.15 3.80 -8.92
C SER A 13 -8.92 3.50 -7.65
N LEU A 14 -8.33 3.79 -6.49
CA LEU A 14 -9.01 3.58 -5.21
C LEU A 14 -10.20 4.51 -5.03
N LEU A 15 -10.06 5.77 -5.47
CA LEU A 15 -11.15 6.74 -5.41
C LEU A 15 -12.33 6.35 -6.30
N ARG A 16 -12.09 5.50 -7.29
CA ARG A 16 -13.13 4.98 -8.19
C ARG A 16 -13.63 3.60 -7.76
N PHE A 17 -13.45 3.25 -6.49
CA PHE A 17 -13.93 1.98 -5.92
C PHE A 17 -13.23 0.72 -6.43
N HIS A 18 -12.00 0.85 -6.96
CA HIS A 18 -11.17 -0.31 -7.23
C HIS A 18 -10.43 -0.69 -5.95
N PRO A 19 -10.69 -1.87 -5.38
CA PRO A 19 -10.15 -2.24 -4.07
C PRO A 19 -8.70 -2.75 -4.13
N TRP A 20 -8.04 -2.65 -5.26
CA TRP A 20 -6.72 -3.23 -5.46
C TRP A 20 -5.69 -2.15 -5.74
N VAL A 21 -4.51 -2.29 -5.11
CA VAL A 21 -3.35 -1.46 -5.42
C VAL A 21 -2.34 -2.34 -6.16
N PHE A 22 -2.06 -1.98 -7.40
CA PHE A 22 -1.05 -2.71 -8.19
C PHE A 22 0.34 -2.31 -7.76
N SER A 23 1.29 -3.26 -7.81
CA SER A 23 2.67 -3.03 -7.38
C SER A 23 3.33 -1.85 -8.12
N GLY A 24 2.98 -1.67 -9.40
CA GLY A 24 3.51 -0.55 -10.18
C GLY A 24 3.02 0.83 -9.74
N ALA A 25 2.00 0.90 -8.89
CA ALA A 25 1.49 2.17 -8.35
C ALA A 25 2.18 2.59 -7.05
N ILE A 26 3.03 1.74 -6.48
CA ILE A 26 3.67 2.00 -5.19
C ILE A 26 4.98 2.74 -5.40
N ARG A 27 5.12 3.90 -4.73
CA ARG A 27 6.37 4.65 -4.73
C ARG A 27 7.36 4.09 -3.72
N SER A 28 6.88 3.81 -2.51
CA SER A 28 7.71 3.29 -1.43
C SER A 28 6.85 2.62 -0.37
N ILE A 29 7.49 1.80 0.46
CA ILE A 29 6.84 1.14 1.58
C ILE A 29 7.64 1.49 2.83
N GLN A 30 6.97 2.05 3.82
CA GLN A 30 7.58 2.41 5.10
C GLN A 30 7.26 1.32 6.12
N LEU A 31 8.30 0.66 6.61
CA LEU A 31 8.18 -0.37 7.63
C LEU A 31 8.32 0.25 9.02
N ASP A 32 7.69 -0.40 10.01
CA ASP A 32 7.88 -0.02 11.41
C ASP A 32 9.34 -0.27 11.82
N ALA A 33 9.83 0.55 12.76
CA ALA A 33 11.23 0.46 13.19
C ALA A 33 11.60 -0.90 13.77
N ASP A 34 10.65 -1.60 14.37
CA ASP A 34 10.83 -2.91 14.98
C ASP A 34 10.37 -4.08 14.10
N TYR A 35 10.02 -3.79 12.85
CA TYR A 35 9.54 -4.83 11.95
C TYR A 35 10.68 -5.80 11.61
N PRO A 36 10.47 -7.13 11.77
CA PRO A 36 11.58 -8.10 11.70
C PRO A 36 12.00 -8.51 10.30
N HIS A 37 11.30 -8.05 9.26
CA HIS A 37 11.58 -8.46 7.87
C HIS A 37 11.97 -7.25 7.02
N ALA A 38 12.69 -7.51 5.91
CA ALA A 38 13.07 -6.46 4.96
C ALA A 38 11.89 -5.94 4.15
N ASP A 39 10.90 -6.80 3.90
CA ASP A 39 9.71 -6.47 3.12
C ASP A 39 8.46 -6.93 3.85
N PRO A 40 7.29 -6.33 3.58
CA PRO A 40 6.03 -6.81 4.15
C PRO A 40 5.79 -8.27 3.75
N GLN A 41 5.21 -9.03 4.66
CA GLN A 41 4.86 -10.42 4.39
C GLN A 41 3.43 -10.51 3.89
N GLU A 42 3.14 -11.53 3.10
CA GLU A 42 1.78 -11.74 2.57
C GLU A 42 0.77 -11.85 3.71
N GLY A 43 -0.34 -11.12 3.56
CA GLY A 43 -1.40 -11.08 4.57
C GLY A 43 -1.23 -10.00 5.63
N GLU A 44 -0.09 -9.30 5.65
CA GLU A 44 0.13 -8.21 6.61
C GLU A 44 -0.84 -7.06 6.35
N ILE A 45 -1.32 -6.45 7.42
CA ILE A 45 -2.18 -5.28 7.32
C ILE A 45 -1.32 -4.06 7.06
N VAL A 46 -1.67 -3.30 6.01
CA VAL A 46 -0.94 -2.11 5.60
C VAL A 46 -1.90 -0.93 5.45
N GLN A 47 -1.39 0.27 5.70
CA GLN A 47 -2.09 1.52 5.47
C GLN A 47 -1.63 2.07 4.13
N VAL A 48 -2.57 2.52 3.30
CA VAL A 48 -2.27 3.09 1.99
C VAL A 48 -2.47 4.59 2.04
N VAL A 49 -1.44 5.34 1.63
CA VAL A 49 -1.49 6.81 1.61
C VAL A 49 -1.17 7.35 0.22
N ALA A 50 -1.82 8.45 -0.14
CA ALA A 50 -1.54 9.17 -1.36
C ALA A 50 -0.25 10.00 -1.23
N THR A 51 0.20 10.58 -2.36
CA THR A 51 1.43 11.37 -2.41
C THR A 51 1.44 12.53 -1.40
N ASP A 52 0.28 13.12 -1.15
CA ASP A 52 0.13 14.24 -0.20
C ASP A 52 0.04 13.79 1.27
N GLY A 53 0.15 12.50 1.53
CA GLY A 53 0.05 11.95 2.87
C GLY A 53 -1.36 11.61 3.32
N LYS A 54 -2.36 11.81 2.46
CA LYS A 54 -3.75 11.51 2.80
C LYS A 54 -3.94 9.99 2.90
N VAL A 55 -4.49 9.53 4.02
CA VAL A 55 -4.80 8.12 4.22
C VAL A 55 -5.98 7.72 3.36
N LEU A 56 -5.79 6.73 2.50
CA LEU A 56 -6.84 6.25 1.61
C LEU A 56 -7.57 5.04 2.19
N GLY A 57 -6.92 4.26 3.01
CA GLY A 57 -7.52 3.09 3.61
C GLY A 57 -6.50 2.10 4.14
N VAL A 58 -7.01 0.95 4.56
CA VAL A 58 -6.23 -0.15 5.12
C VAL A 58 -6.56 -1.41 4.33
N GLY A 59 -5.56 -2.22 4.04
CA GLY A 59 -5.76 -3.46 3.32
C GLY A 59 -4.73 -4.51 3.70
N HIS A 60 -4.72 -5.61 2.96
CA HIS A 60 -3.80 -6.71 3.17
C HIS A 60 -2.74 -6.72 2.07
N TYR A 61 -1.48 -6.83 2.47
CA TYR A 61 -0.37 -6.92 1.53
C TYR A 61 -0.37 -8.28 0.84
N GLN A 62 -0.10 -8.29 -0.47
CA GLN A 62 0.04 -9.51 -1.24
C GLN A 62 1.29 -9.43 -2.10
N ILE A 63 1.91 -10.60 -2.33
CA ILE A 63 3.06 -10.73 -3.21
C ILE A 63 2.55 -10.96 -4.62
N GLY A 64 3.04 -10.15 -5.59
CA GLY A 64 2.65 -10.26 -6.99
C GLY A 64 2.23 -8.93 -7.58
N SER A 65 1.50 -8.98 -8.70
CA SER A 65 1.08 -7.76 -9.42
C SER A 65 0.12 -6.91 -8.60
N ILE A 66 -0.75 -7.54 -7.80
CA ILE A 66 -1.63 -6.85 -6.88
C ILE A 66 -0.93 -6.84 -5.53
N ALA A 67 -0.43 -5.68 -5.13
CA ALA A 67 0.36 -5.57 -3.91
C ALA A 67 -0.50 -5.39 -2.66
N VAL A 68 -1.64 -4.72 -2.78
CA VAL A 68 -2.55 -4.50 -1.65
C VAL A 68 -3.98 -4.76 -2.09
N ARG A 69 -4.68 -5.51 -1.29
CA ARG A 69 -6.12 -5.74 -1.46
C ARG A 69 -6.85 -5.08 -0.29
N MET A 70 -7.57 -4.04 -0.63
CA MET A 70 -8.28 -3.23 0.36
C MET A 70 -9.50 -3.92 0.96
#